data_d4c18b7104009566bc0cb086e03e2cae
#
_entry.id   d4c18b7104009566bc0cb086e03e2cae
#
_cell.length_a   1.000
_cell.length_b   1.000
_cell.length_c   1.000
_cell.angle_alpha   90.00
_cell.angle_beta   90.00
_cell.angle_gamma   90.00
#
_symmetry.space_group_name_H-M   'P 1'
#
loop_
_entity.id
_entity.type
_entity.pdbx_description
1 polymer ?
#
loop_
_entity_poly.entity_id
_entity_poly.type
_entity_poly.pdbx_seq_one_letter_code
_entity_poly.pdbx_strand_id
1 'polypeptide(L)'
;MEEIKLYGVKIDNITRDDAVRCALRATGEACVVFTPNALMLERARKNKELADLLNRASLSLPDGAGVLWAAEKMGTPLLERVAGIDFGAALLERAERLGLRVFLLGGGEGVAERAAEGLRKKHPSLCICGTSWGYFNQSGEENLGVLSHIRSCRPDILFVCMGFPLQERWVMENLQHLTAIRTIACLGGSLDVWAGDIRRAPAWMSRVGLEWLWRMLCQPKRLAQLPKIVSFLWHVPQKEEFRAQNPL
;
A
#
# COMPACT_ATOMS: atom_id res chain seq x y z
N MET A 1 18.08 -8.20 0.42
CA MET A 1 17.23 -7.54 -0.57
C MET A 1 17.83 -6.16 -0.77
N GLU A 2 18.03 -5.77 -2.01
CA GLU A 2 18.57 -4.45 -2.31
C GLU A 2 17.49 -3.39 -2.00
N GLU A 3 17.88 -2.28 -1.40
CA GLU A 3 16.98 -1.16 -1.11
C GLU A 3 17.58 0.14 -1.63
N ILE A 4 16.74 1.06 -2.04
CA ILE A 4 17.14 2.43 -2.35
C ILE A 4 16.46 3.41 -1.40
N LYS A 5 16.99 4.61 -1.27
CA LYS A 5 16.37 5.67 -0.48
C LYS A 5 15.94 6.83 -1.38
N LEU A 6 14.63 7.12 -1.38
CA LEU A 6 14.04 8.28 -2.04
C LEU A 6 13.55 9.26 -0.98
N TYR A 7 14.17 10.42 -0.88
CA TYR A 7 13.87 11.44 0.13
C TYR A 7 13.89 10.92 1.58
N GLY A 8 14.85 10.04 1.88
CA GLY A 8 14.98 9.43 3.21
C GLY A 8 14.01 8.27 3.47
N VAL A 9 13.16 7.92 2.52
CA VAL A 9 12.25 6.77 2.61
C VAL A 9 12.86 5.58 1.89
N LYS A 10 12.91 4.44 2.57
CA LYS A 10 13.32 3.16 2.02
C LYS A 10 12.31 2.65 0.99
N ILE A 11 12.81 2.20 -0.16
CA ILE A 11 12.04 1.51 -1.20
C ILE A 11 12.79 0.22 -1.53
N ASP A 12 12.11 -0.89 -1.43
CA ASP A 12 12.69 -2.20 -1.74
C ASP A 12 12.73 -2.43 -3.26
N ASN A 13 13.92 -2.78 -3.78
CA ASN A 13 14.10 -3.14 -5.18
C ASN A 13 13.69 -4.59 -5.39
N ILE A 14 12.42 -4.83 -5.66
CA ILE A 14 11.78 -6.14 -5.61
C ILE A 14 10.74 -6.29 -6.70
N THR A 15 10.58 -7.52 -7.23
CA THR A 15 9.47 -7.85 -8.11
C THR A 15 8.17 -8.10 -7.32
N ARG A 16 7.03 -7.99 -7.96
CA ARG A 16 5.73 -8.28 -7.34
C ARG A 16 5.67 -9.70 -6.77
N ASP A 17 6.18 -10.68 -7.53
CA ASP A 17 6.13 -12.09 -7.12
C ASP A 17 7.03 -12.37 -5.92
N ASP A 18 8.20 -11.72 -5.86
CA ASP A 18 9.09 -11.78 -4.70
C ASP A 18 8.46 -11.08 -3.50
N ALA A 19 7.81 -9.94 -3.70
CA ALA A 19 7.10 -9.22 -2.64
C ALA A 19 6.00 -10.09 -2.00
N VAL A 20 5.21 -10.80 -2.82
CA VAL A 20 4.20 -11.75 -2.32
C VAL A 20 4.85 -12.90 -1.56
N ARG A 21 5.97 -13.46 -2.05
CA ARG A 21 6.71 -14.51 -1.33
C ARG A 21 7.24 -14.02 0.03
N CYS A 22 7.81 -12.81 0.05
CA CYS A 22 8.31 -12.20 1.29
C CYS A 22 7.18 -11.95 2.29
N ALA A 23 6.06 -11.37 1.82
CA ALA A 23 4.91 -11.07 2.66
C ALA A 23 4.30 -12.31 3.31
N LEU A 24 4.35 -13.46 2.64
CA LEU A 24 3.81 -14.73 3.15
C LEU A 24 4.81 -15.59 3.94
N ARG A 25 6.04 -15.12 4.14
CA ARG A 25 6.99 -15.83 5.02
C ARG A 25 6.49 -15.84 6.45
N ALA A 26 6.53 -17.02 7.07
CA ALA A 26 6.28 -17.17 8.49
C ALA A 26 7.57 -16.85 9.27
N THR A 27 7.71 -15.63 9.76
CA THR A 27 8.90 -15.16 10.50
C THR A 27 8.66 -15.02 11.99
N GLY A 28 7.43 -15.33 12.46
CA GLY A 28 7.02 -15.07 13.86
C GLY A 28 6.52 -13.66 14.11
N GLU A 29 6.81 -12.72 13.20
CA GLU A 29 6.32 -11.33 13.25
C GLU A 29 5.49 -10.99 12.01
N ALA A 30 4.57 -10.03 12.15
CA ALA A 30 3.75 -9.55 11.05
C ALA A 30 4.60 -8.85 9.98
N CYS A 31 4.53 -9.27 8.73
CA CYS A 31 5.10 -8.54 7.62
C CYS A 31 4.21 -7.33 7.28
N VAL A 32 4.64 -6.14 7.65
CA VAL A 32 3.92 -4.89 7.35
C VAL A 32 4.40 -4.34 6.01
N VAL A 33 3.46 -4.22 5.07
CA VAL A 33 3.72 -3.79 3.70
C VAL A 33 3.12 -2.40 3.46
N PHE A 34 3.97 -1.45 3.10
CA PHE A 34 3.55 -0.14 2.61
C PHE A 34 3.82 0.00 1.12
N THR A 35 3.08 0.88 0.46
CA THR A 35 3.16 1.10 -1.00
C THR A 35 3.41 2.59 -1.29
N PRO A 36 4.61 3.12 -0.95
CA PRO A 36 4.93 4.52 -1.16
C PRO A 36 4.84 4.92 -2.64
N ASN A 37 4.17 6.03 -2.89
CA ASN A 37 4.06 6.65 -4.21
C ASN A 37 4.61 8.09 -4.20
N ALA A 38 4.71 8.71 -5.37
CA ALA A 38 5.27 10.04 -5.54
C ALA A 38 4.66 11.09 -4.57
N LEU A 39 3.34 11.02 -4.32
CA LEU A 39 2.66 11.95 -3.43
C LEU A 39 3.04 11.73 -1.96
N MET A 40 3.16 10.47 -1.56
CA MET A 40 3.60 10.10 -0.21
C MET A 40 5.05 10.51 0.02
N LEU A 41 5.92 10.28 -0.95
CA LEU A 41 7.33 10.67 -0.90
C LEU A 41 7.51 12.20 -0.85
N GLU A 42 6.74 12.97 -1.63
CA GLU A 42 6.77 14.43 -1.55
C GLU A 42 6.32 14.96 -0.18
N ARG A 43 5.35 14.31 0.45
CA ARG A 43 4.94 14.65 1.82
C ARG A 43 6.01 14.26 2.84
N ALA A 44 6.63 13.10 2.69
CA ALA A 44 7.73 12.64 3.54
C ALA A 44 8.97 13.56 3.43
N ARG A 45 9.30 14.04 2.22
CA ARG A 45 10.38 15.00 1.99
C ARG A 45 10.23 16.27 2.85
N LYS A 46 9.00 16.71 3.04
CA LYS A 46 8.66 17.92 3.83
C LYS A 46 8.39 17.65 5.30
N ASN A 47 8.26 16.40 5.69
CA ASN A 47 7.91 16.01 7.06
C ASN A 47 8.65 14.73 7.46
N LYS A 48 9.66 14.91 8.32
CA LYS A 48 10.51 13.82 8.82
C LYS A 48 9.70 12.74 9.54
N GLU A 49 8.67 13.10 10.31
CA GLU A 49 7.80 12.13 10.99
C GLU A 49 7.13 11.16 10.01
N LEU A 50 6.70 11.67 8.84
CA LEU A 50 6.13 10.82 7.79
C LEU A 50 7.18 9.94 7.11
N ALA A 51 8.40 10.42 6.94
CA ALA A 51 9.51 9.61 6.43
C ALA A 51 9.86 8.48 7.42
N ASP A 52 9.97 8.82 8.71
CA ASP A 52 10.26 7.85 9.77
C ASP A 52 9.12 6.81 9.88
N LEU A 53 7.85 7.23 9.73
CA LEU A 53 6.70 6.33 9.69
C LEU A 53 6.81 5.32 8.54
N LEU A 54 7.09 5.80 7.32
CA LEU A 54 7.22 4.94 6.15
C LEU A 54 8.38 3.95 6.26
N ASN A 55 9.47 4.35 6.92
CA ASN A 55 10.64 3.50 7.16
C ASN A 55 10.39 2.37 8.18
N ARG A 56 9.27 2.37 8.89
CA ARG A 56 8.89 1.28 9.80
C ARG A 56 8.30 0.06 9.09
N ALA A 57 8.03 0.14 7.79
CA ALA A 57 7.55 -0.99 7.01
C ALA A 57 8.57 -2.14 7.00
N SER A 58 8.08 -3.39 7.09
CA SER A 58 8.88 -4.58 6.79
C SER A 58 9.20 -4.66 5.30
N LEU A 59 8.27 -4.19 4.46
CA LEU A 59 8.39 -4.19 3.01
C LEU A 59 7.79 -2.89 2.45
N SER A 60 8.58 -2.16 1.66
CA SER A 60 8.21 -0.86 1.08
C SER A 60 8.20 -0.96 -0.44
N LEU A 61 7.00 -1.13 -1.04
CA LEU A 61 6.86 -1.44 -2.46
C LEU A 61 6.83 -0.18 -3.33
N PRO A 62 7.52 -0.16 -4.49
CA PRO A 62 7.56 0.97 -5.41
C PRO A 62 6.23 1.15 -6.15
N ASP A 63 5.32 1.98 -5.63
CA ASP A 63 4.02 2.21 -6.25
C ASP A 63 4.03 3.46 -7.15
N GLY A 64 3.76 3.23 -8.40
CA GLY A 64 3.56 4.28 -9.39
C GLY A 64 4.78 4.65 -10.22
N ALA A 65 4.53 5.13 -11.44
CA ALA A 65 5.54 5.47 -12.43
C ALA A 65 6.51 6.57 -11.96
N GLY A 66 6.03 7.50 -11.12
CA GLY A 66 6.87 8.58 -10.59
C GLY A 66 8.00 8.08 -9.68
N VAL A 67 7.78 6.99 -8.94
CA VAL A 67 8.80 6.38 -8.08
C VAL A 67 9.89 5.74 -8.93
N LEU A 68 9.52 4.98 -9.97
CA LEU A 68 10.46 4.36 -10.90
C LEU A 68 11.28 5.42 -11.65
N TRP A 69 10.60 6.44 -12.16
CA TRP A 69 11.26 7.55 -12.85
C TRP A 69 12.27 8.27 -11.94
N ALA A 70 11.92 8.52 -10.68
CA ALA A 70 12.82 9.15 -9.73
C ALA A 70 14.06 8.27 -9.46
N ALA A 71 13.85 6.98 -9.23
CA ALA A 71 14.92 6.01 -9.03
C ALA A 71 15.88 5.94 -10.24
N GLU A 72 15.34 5.93 -11.46
CA GLU A 72 16.12 5.95 -12.70
C GLU A 72 16.96 7.23 -12.82
N LYS A 73 16.36 8.40 -12.55
CA LYS A 73 17.07 9.71 -12.54
C LYS A 73 18.22 9.75 -11.55
N MET A 74 18.07 9.09 -10.39
CA MET A 74 19.12 8.99 -9.37
C MET A 74 20.17 7.92 -9.72
N GLY A 75 19.99 7.18 -10.81
CA GLY A 75 20.91 6.12 -11.26
C GLY A 75 20.82 4.82 -10.44
N THR A 76 19.70 4.61 -9.77
CA THR A 76 19.38 3.41 -8.99
C THR A 76 18.06 2.81 -9.48
N PRO A 77 18.01 2.29 -10.74
CA PRO A 77 16.77 1.83 -11.34
C PRO A 77 16.15 0.68 -10.55
N LEU A 78 14.83 0.71 -10.43
CA LEU A 78 14.05 -0.34 -9.79
C LEU A 78 13.66 -1.41 -10.80
N LEU A 79 13.59 -2.67 -10.35
CA LEU A 79 13.29 -3.84 -11.17
C LEU A 79 11.88 -3.79 -11.77
N GLU A 80 10.90 -3.39 -10.96
CA GLU A 80 9.49 -3.45 -11.34
C GLU A 80 8.67 -2.36 -10.61
N ARG A 81 7.63 -1.87 -11.26
CA ARG A 81 6.58 -1.11 -10.59
C ARG A 81 5.62 -2.06 -9.89
N VAL A 82 5.60 -2.05 -8.57
CA VAL A 82 4.69 -2.87 -7.77
C VAL A 82 3.56 -2.01 -7.22
N ALA A 83 2.51 -1.82 -8.03
CA ALA A 83 1.33 -1.09 -7.58
C ALA A 83 0.60 -1.86 -6.46
N GLY A 84 0.18 -1.13 -5.41
CA GLY A 84 -0.45 -1.75 -4.24
C GLY A 84 -1.65 -2.63 -4.59
N ILE A 85 -2.49 -2.21 -5.55
CA ILE A 85 -3.65 -3.01 -5.99
C ILE A 85 -3.24 -4.29 -6.73
N ASP A 86 -2.13 -4.27 -7.49
CA ASP A 86 -1.62 -5.46 -8.20
C ASP A 86 -0.96 -6.44 -7.23
N PHE A 87 -0.21 -5.91 -6.26
CA PHE A 87 0.31 -6.71 -5.15
C PHE A 87 -0.83 -7.35 -4.36
N GLY A 88 -1.86 -6.57 -3.99
CA GLY A 88 -3.03 -7.07 -3.27
C GLY A 88 -3.76 -8.17 -4.03
N ALA A 89 -3.95 -8.03 -5.36
CA ALA A 89 -4.56 -9.05 -6.20
C ALA A 89 -3.73 -10.34 -6.24
N ALA A 90 -2.42 -10.24 -6.44
CA ALA A 90 -1.53 -11.40 -6.43
C ALA A 90 -1.48 -12.09 -5.05
N LEU A 91 -1.54 -11.30 -3.97
CA LEU A 91 -1.61 -11.84 -2.61
C LEU A 91 -2.92 -12.59 -2.35
N LEU A 92 -4.06 -12.07 -2.87
CA LEU A 92 -5.37 -12.74 -2.79
C LEU A 92 -5.40 -14.06 -3.55
N GLU A 93 -4.85 -14.11 -4.78
CA GLU A 93 -4.71 -15.36 -5.54
C GLU A 93 -3.89 -16.42 -4.77
N ARG A 94 -2.83 -15.97 -4.12
CA ARG A 94 -1.99 -16.86 -3.32
C ARG A 94 -2.70 -17.29 -2.04
N ALA A 95 -3.45 -16.37 -1.39
CA ALA A 95 -4.28 -16.67 -0.23
C ALA A 95 -5.34 -17.72 -0.53
N GLU A 96 -6.03 -17.60 -1.67
CA GLU A 96 -7.01 -18.58 -2.13
C GLU A 96 -6.41 -19.97 -2.26
N ARG A 97 -5.25 -20.08 -2.95
CA ARG A 97 -4.57 -21.37 -3.15
C ARG A 97 -4.08 -22.03 -1.86
N LEU A 98 -3.73 -21.22 -0.86
CA LEU A 98 -3.19 -21.68 0.42
C LEU A 98 -4.26 -21.79 1.51
N GLY A 99 -5.52 -21.47 1.23
CA GLY A 99 -6.62 -21.48 2.21
C GLY A 99 -6.44 -20.44 3.33
N LEU A 100 -5.73 -19.33 3.06
CA LEU A 100 -5.47 -18.29 4.06
C LEU A 100 -6.70 -17.41 4.29
N ARG A 101 -6.85 -16.95 5.52
CA ARG A 101 -7.96 -16.12 5.98
C ARG A 101 -7.63 -14.64 5.76
N VAL A 102 -8.51 -13.93 5.08
CA VAL A 102 -8.32 -12.53 4.71
C VAL A 102 -9.34 -11.66 5.44
N PHE A 103 -8.87 -10.55 6.05
CA PHE A 103 -9.73 -9.52 6.62
C PHE A 103 -9.57 -8.22 5.82
N LEU A 104 -10.69 -7.54 5.54
CA LEU A 104 -10.72 -6.27 4.82
C LEU A 104 -11.13 -5.14 5.77
N LEU A 105 -10.21 -4.19 6.01
CA LEU A 105 -10.46 -3.01 6.83
C LEU A 105 -10.33 -1.74 5.99
N GLY A 106 -11.37 -0.94 5.91
CA GLY A 106 -11.28 0.35 5.23
C GLY A 106 -12.48 0.68 4.35
N GLY A 107 -12.35 1.76 3.58
CA GLY A 107 -13.45 2.30 2.78
C GLY A 107 -14.54 2.95 3.63
N GLY A 108 -15.54 3.56 2.96
CA GLY A 108 -16.76 4.05 3.59
C GLY A 108 -17.69 2.91 4.01
N GLU A 109 -18.85 3.29 4.53
CA GLU A 109 -19.89 2.34 4.94
C GLU A 109 -20.29 1.41 3.79
N GLY A 110 -20.27 0.09 4.03
CA GLY A 110 -20.60 -0.95 3.07
C GLY A 110 -19.55 -1.20 1.97
N VAL A 111 -18.45 -0.44 1.90
CA VAL A 111 -17.42 -0.62 0.85
C VAL A 111 -16.65 -1.92 1.05
N ALA A 112 -16.24 -2.23 2.26
CA ALA A 112 -15.49 -3.45 2.56
C ALA A 112 -16.33 -4.71 2.27
N GLU A 113 -17.64 -4.67 2.57
CA GLU A 113 -18.61 -5.73 2.29
C GLU A 113 -18.77 -5.95 0.78
N ARG A 114 -19.01 -4.87 0.00
CA ARG A 114 -19.10 -4.96 -1.47
C ARG A 114 -17.79 -5.44 -2.10
N ALA A 115 -16.64 -4.99 -1.57
CA ALA A 115 -15.33 -5.49 -1.99
C ALA A 115 -15.21 -7.00 -1.74
N ALA A 116 -15.64 -7.48 -0.58
CA ALA A 116 -15.66 -8.91 -0.26
C ALA A 116 -16.55 -9.72 -1.22
N GLU A 117 -17.75 -9.21 -1.55
CA GLU A 117 -18.63 -9.83 -2.54
C GLU A 117 -17.99 -9.86 -3.94
N GLY A 118 -17.40 -8.74 -4.38
CA GLY A 118 -16.70 -8.65 -5.66
C GLY A 118 -15.52 -9.61 -5.76
N LEU A 119 -14.76 -9.75 -4.68
CA LEU A 119 -13.63 -10.68 -4.59
C LEU A 119 -14.09 -12.14 -4.59
N ARG A 120 -15.14 -12.51 -3.85
CA ARG A 120 -15.70 -13.89 -3.85
C ARG A 120 -16.21 -14.32 -5.23
N LYS A 121 -16.72 -13.39 -6.04
CA LYS A 121 -17.12 -13.69 -7.42
C LYS A 121 -15.93 -14.06 -8.30
N LYS A 122 -14.75 -13.47 -8.07
CA LYS A 122 -13.51 -13.72 -8.83
C LYS A 122 -12.70 -14.89 -8.25
N HIS A 123 -12.79 -15.08 -6.97
CA HIS A 123 -12.05 -16.04 -6.17
C HIS A 123 -13.02 -16.84 -5.27
N PRO A 124 -13.76 -17.83 -5.84
CA PRO A 124 -14.83 -18.52 -5.11
C PRO A 124 -14.39 -19.28 -3.86
N SER A 125 -13.11 -19.71 -3.82
CA SER A 125 -12.53 -20.44 -2.69
C SER A 125 -11.81 -19.55 -1.68
N LEU A 126 -11.79 -18.22 -1.90
CA LEU A 126 -11.11 -17.26 -1.03
C LEU A 126 -11.86 -17.12 0.31
N CYS A 127 -11.16 -17.36 1.41
CA CYS A 127 -11.70 -17.20 2.75
C CYS A 127 -11.61 -15.75 3.22
N ILE A 128 -12.62 -14.93 2.94
CA ILE A 128 -12.75 -13.60 3.56
C ILE A 128 -13.47 -13.78 4.89
N CYS A 129 -12.70 -13.72 5.98
CA CYS A 129 -13.15 -14.04 7.32
C CYS A 129 -13.82 -12.87 8.06
N GLY A 130 -13.67 -11.64 7.57
CA GLY A 130 -14.33 -10.48 8.15
C GLY A 130 -14.06 -9.21 7.34
N THR A 131 -14.89 -8.20 7.59
CA THR A 131 -14.83 -6.86 7.03
C THR A 131 -15.06 -5.83 8.13
N SER A 132 -14.50 -4.62 7.95
CA SER A 132 -14.84 -3.47 8.78
C SER A 132 -14.62 -2.19 7.99
N TRP A 133 -15.47 -1.19 8.20
CA TRP A 133 -15.32 0.11 7.58
C TRP A 133 -14.13 0.90 8.17
N GLY A 134 -13.65 1.95 7.46
CA GLY A 134 -12.42 2.65 7.81
C GLY A 134 -12.62 4.01 8.51
N TYR A 135 -13.86 4.45 8.77
CA TYR A 135 -14.18 5.75 9.36
C TYR A 135 -14.65 5.61 10.80
N PHE A 136 -13.83 5.00 11.64
CA PHE A 136 -14.03 4.88 13.08
C PHE A 136 -13.03 5.78 13.82
N ASN A 137 -13.32 6.11 15.07
CA ASN A 137 -12.36 6.79 15.93
C ASN A 137 -11.19 5.82 16.22
N GLN A 138 -9.98 6.18 15.75
CA GLN A 138 -8.78 5.35 15.85
C GLN A 138 -8.21 5.27 17.29
N SER A 139 -8.90 5.84 18.24
CA SER A 139 -8.61 5.76 19.67
C SER A 139 -9.86 5.37 20.47
N GLY A 140 -9.67 4.88 21.70
CA GLY A 140 -10.77 4.56 22.60
C GLY A 140 -11.55 3.30 22.20
N GLU A 141 -12.84 3.27 22.55
CA GLU A 141 -13.68 2.07 22.48
C GLU A 141 -13.92 1.56 21.04
N GLU A 142 -14.11 2.46 20.09
CA GLU A 142 -14.31 2.06 18.70
C GLU A 142 -13.08 1.32 18.14
N ASN A 143 -11.87 1.84 18.41
CA ASN A 143 -10.63 1.17 18.01
C ASN A 143 -10.50 -0.21 18.66
N LEU A 144 -10.79 -0.30 19.96
CA LEU A 144 -10.75 -1.57 20.69
C LEU A 144 -11.77 -2.58 20.11
N GLY A 145 -12.96 -2.10 19.71
CA GLY A 145 -13.97 -2.89 19.03
C GLY A 145 -13.48 -3.47 17.72
N VAL A 146 -12.87 -2.63 16.86
CA VAL A 146 -12.28 -3.06 15.57
C VAL A 146 -11.17 -4.09 15.79
N LEU A 147 -10.25 -3.83 16.71
CA LEU A 147 -9.16 -4.77 17.05
C LEU A 147 -9.70 -6.10 17.59
N SER A 148 -10.73 -6.06 18.44
CA SER A 148 -11.39 -7.26 18.96
C SER A 148 -12.04 -8.07 17.84
N HIS A 149 -12.73 -7.41 16.91
CA HIS A 149 -13.34 -8.05 15.74
C HIS A 149 -12.27 -8.71 14.85
N ILE A 150 -11.18 -8.00 14.51
CA ILE A 150 -10.07 -8.58 13.74
C ILE A 150 -9.53 -9.83 14.44
N ARG A 151 -9.25 -9.76 15.74
CA ARG A 151 -8.70 -10.90 16.50
C ARG A 151 -9.66 -12.08 16.55
N SER A 152 -10.97 -11.85 16.69
CA SER A 152 -11.98 -12.93 16.69
C SER A 152 -12.04 -13.66 15.35
N CYS A 153 -11.82 -12.91 14.25
CA CYS A 153 -11.79 -13.47 12.91
C CYS A 153 -10.50 -14.24 12.59
N ARG A 154 -9.43 -14.10 13.39
CA ARG A 154 -8.12 -14.76 13.21
C ARG A 154 -7.64 -14.73 11.75
N PRO A 155 -7.43 -13.57 11.13
CA PRO A 155 -6.94 -13.48 9.77
C PRO A 155 -5.45 -13.83 9.69
N ASP A 156 -5.04 -14.45 8.58
CA ASP A 156 -3.64 -14.57 8.17
C ASP A 156 -3.16 -13.28 7.48
N ILE A 157 -4.08 -12.61 6.77
CA ILE A 157 -3.81 -11.41 5.99
C ILE A 157 -4.83 -10.33 6.36
N LEU A 158 -4.31 -9.14 6.69
CA LEU A 158 -5.12 -7.94 6.93
C LEU A 158 -4.82 -6.90 5.84
N PHE A 159 -5.81 -6.55 5.04
CA PHE A 159 -5.74 -5.38 4.17
C PHE A 159 -6.28 -4.15 4.90
N VAL A 160 -5.48 -3.07 4.94
CA VAL A 160 -5.85 -1.80 5.55
C VAL A 160 -5.94 -0.74 4.47
N CYS A 161 -7.13 -0.19 4.25
CA CYS A 161 -7.48 0.66 3.12
C CYS A 161 -8.17 1.96 3.59
N MET A 162 -7.49 2.75 4.43
CA MET A 162 -7.99 4.01 5.00
C MET A 162 -7.30 5.24 4.41
N GLY A 163 -6.29 5.02 3.53
CA GLY A 163 -5.51 6.08 2.91
C GLY A 163 -4.35 6.61 3.77
N PHE A 164 -3.35 7.20 3.07
CA PHE A 164 -2.14 7.76 3.67
C PHE A 164 -2.40 9.11 4.35
N PRO A 165 -1.87 9.36 5.54
CA PRO A 165 -1.00 8.52 6.40
C PRO A 165 -1.79 7.71 7.44
N LEU A 166 -3.10 7.71 7.37
CA LEU A 166 -3.99 7.22 8.41
C LEU A 166 -3.82 5.72 8.64
N GLN A 167 -3.80 4.94 7.56
CA GLN A 167 -3.64 3.49 7.60
C GLN A 167 -2.25 3.07 8.14
N GLU A 168 -1.18 3.75 7.73
CA GLU A 168 0.17 3.45 8.18
C GLU A 168 0.34 3.76 9.67
N ARG A 169 -0.19 4.90 10.14
CA ARG A 169 -0.19 5.27 11.56
C ARG A 169 -0.96 4.26 12.38
N TRP A 170 -2.20 3.97 11.98
CA TRP A 170 -3.05 3.03 12.71
C TRP A 170 -2.41 1.64 12.84
N VAL A 171 -1.82 1.12 11.77
CA VAL A 171 -1.12 -0.17 11.81
C VAL A 171 0.04 -0.13 12.79
N MET A 172 0.88 0.92 12.73
CA MET A 172 2.06 1.03 13.59
C MET A 172 1.73 1.26 15.08
N GLU A 173 0.66 1.98 15.38
CA GLU A 173 0.18 2.23 16.73
C GLU A 173 -0.45 0.97 17.36
N ASN A 174 -1.08 0.12 16.53
CA ASN A 174 -1.78 -1.06 16.99
C ASN A 174 -1.03 -2.38 16.72
N LEU A 175 0.23 -2.33 16.23
CA LEU A 175 0.96 -3.51 15.77
C LEU A 175 1.08 -4.60 16.86
N GLN A 176 1.27 -4.21 18.11
CA GLN A 176 1.31 -5.13 19.26
C GLN A 176 0.02 -5.96 19.45
N HIS A 177 -1.11 -5.47 18.95
CA HIS A 177 -2.41 -6.15 18.99
C HIS A 177 -2.68 -7.02 17.76
N LEU A 178 -1.82 -6.95 16.74
CA LEU A 178 -1.94 -7.59 15.43
C LEU A 178 -0.85 -8.66 15.18
N THR A 179 -0.11 -9.06 16.19
CA THR A 179 1.07 -9.95 16.09
C THR A 179 0.76 -11.34 15.57
N ALA A 180 -0.49 -11.82 15.69
CA ALA A 180 -0.91 -13.11 15.15
C ALA A 180 -1.15 -13.12 13.63
N ILE A 181 -1.12 -11.93 13.00
CA ILE A 181 -1.37 -11.75 11.56
C ILE A 181 -0.04 -11.89 10.82
N ARG A 182 -0.02 -12.72 9.78
CA ARG A 182 1.18 -12.96 8.96
C ARG A 182 1.55 -11.75 8.11
N THR A 183 0.55 -11.15 7.45
CA THR A 183 0.73 -10.02 6.53
C THR A 183 -0.26 -8.92 6.82
N ILE A 184 0.23 -7.70 6.98
CA ILE A 184 -0.59 -6.48 7.07
C ILE A 184 -0.21 -5.58 5.91
N ALA A 185 -1.12 -5.33 4.97
CA ALA A 185 -0.83 -4.54 3.78
C ALA A 185 -1.70 -3.28 3.70
N CYS A 186 -1.03 -2.12 3.65
CA CYS A 186 -1.66 -0.81 3.50
C CYS A 186 -1.83 -0.49 2.01
N LEU A 187 -3.06 -0.63 1.49
CA LEU A 187 -3.32 -0.57 0.04
C LEU A 187 -4.19 0.62 -0.40
N GLY A 188 -4.39 1.62 0.47
CA GLY A 188 -5.14 2.84 0.14
C GLY A 188 -6.54 2.56 -0.39
N GLY A 189 -6.89 3.11 -1.56
CA GLY A 189 -8.22 2.97 -2.16
C GLY A 189 -8.43 1.67 -2.94
N SER A 190 -7.81 0.55 -2.58
CA SER A 190 -7.99 -0.72 -3.30
C SER A 190 -9.36 -1.35 -3.05
N LEU A 191 -9.94 -1.14 -1.86
CA LEU A 191 -11.30 -1.63 -1.56
C LEU A 191 -12.35 -0.96 -2.45
N ASP A 192 -12.23 0.35 -2.73
CA ASP A 192 -13.16 1.05 -3.62
C ASP A 192 -13.15 0.46 -5.04
N VAL A 193 -11.97 -0.01 -5.50
CA VAL A 193 -11.84 -0.67 -6.81
C VAL A 193 -12.43 -2.08 -6.77
N TRP A 194 -12.17 -2.84 -5.72
CA TRP A 194 -12.71 -4.21 -5.56
C TRP A 194 -14.22 -4.21 -5.31
N ALA A 195 -14.75 -3.16 -4.69
CA ALA A 195 -16.18 -2.93 -4.54
C ALA A 195 -16.87 -2.55 -5.87
N GLY A 196 -16.09 -2.09 -6.87
CA GLY A 196 -16.62 -1.60 -8.14
C GLY A 196 -17.03 -0.13 -8.11
N ASP A 197 -16.82 0.57 -7.00
CA ASP A 197 -17.17 2.00 -6.85
C ASP A 197 -16.23 2.89 -7.68
N ILE A 198 -15.00 2.45 -7.89
CA ILE A 198 -13.99 3.14 -8.73
C ILE A 198 -13.53 2.20 -9.84
N ARG A 199 -13.64 2.67 -11.08
CA ARG A 199 -13.10 1.94 -12.23
C ARG A 199 -11.58 2.03 -12.26
N ARG A 200 -10.93 0.88 -12.43
CA ARG A 200 -9.49 0.83 -12.67
C ARG A 200 -9.15 1.46 -14.02
N ALA A 201 -7.95 2.03 -14.12
CA ALA A 201 -7.44 2.53 -15.39
C ALA A 201 -7.38 1.40 -16.44
N PRO A 202 -7.68 1.70 -17.71
CA PRO A 202 -7.47 0.75 -18.80
C PRO A 202 -6.04 0.21 -18.77
N ALA A 203 -5.86 -1.07 -19.15
CA ALA A 203 -4.56 -1.74 -19.05
C ALA A 203 -3.44 -1.00 -19.80
N TRP A 204 -3.75 -0.38 -20.95
CA TRP A 204 -2.77 0.40 -21.71
C TRP A 204 -2.30 1.65 -20.94
N MET A 205 -3.21 2.36 -20.22
CA MET A 205 -2.82 3.52 -19.40
C MET A 205 -1.93 3.09 -18.22
N SER A 206 -2.26 1.97 -17.59
CA SER A 206 -1.45 1.41 -16.49
C SER A 206 -0.05 1.01 -16.99
N ARG A 207 0.07 0.45 -18.21
CA ARG A 207 1.36 0.06 -18.82
C ARG A 207 2.27 1.27 -19.10
N VAL A 208 1.70 2.39 -19.53
CA VAL A 208 2.47 3.64 -19.79
C VAL A 208 2.59 4.54 -18.56
N GLY A 209 2.18 4.07 -17.37
CA GLY A 209 2.32 4.82 -16.13
C GLY A 209 1.32 5.96 -15.91
N LEU A 210 0.24 6.03 -16.70
CA LEU A 210 -0.77 7.10 -16.65
C LEU A 210 -1.97 6.77 -15.72
N GLU A 211 -1.86 5.78 -14.85
CA GLU A 211 -2.92 5.42 -13.90
C GLU A 211 -3.29 6.59 -12.96
N TRP A 212 -2.31 7.41 -12.56
CA TRP A 212 -2.52 8.60 -11.75
C TRP A 212 -3.42 9.63 -12.45
N LEU A 213 -3.26 9.78 -13.78
CA LEU A 213 -4.08 10.70 -14.58
C LEU A 213 -5.53 10.18 -14.66
N TRP A 214 -5.71 8.87 -14.90
CA TRP A 214 -7.04 8.24 -14.87
C TRP A 214 -7.76 8.48 -13.53
N ARG A 215 -7.04 8.27 -12.41
CA ARG A 215 -7.58 8.53 -11.07
C ARG A 215 -7.98 10.00 -10.86
N MET A 216 -7.27 10.95 -11.47
CA MET A 216 -7.66 12.37 -11.43
C MET A 216 -8.90 12.65 -12.26
N LEU A 217 -9.04 12.03 -13.43
CA LEU A 217 -10.22 12.15 -14.27
C LEU A 217 -11.47 11.58 -13.60
N CYS A 218 -11.35 10.41 -12.96
CA CYS A 218 -12.44 9.78 -12.23
C CYS A 218 -12.76 10.47 -10.89
N GLN A 219 -11.80 11.17 -10.29
CA GLN A 219 -11.91 11.83 -8.99
C GLN A 219 -11.38 13.26 -9.05
N PRO A 220 -12.18 14.26 -9.53
CA PRO A 220 -11.71 15.64 -9.74
C PRO A 220 -11.12 16.31 -8.48
N LYS A 221 -11.54 15.91 -7.28
CA LYS A 221 -10.94 16.36 -6.01
C LYS A 221 -9.42 16.08 -5.93
N ARG A 222 -8.91 15.11 -6.69
CA ARG A 222 -7.47 14.79 -6.75
C ARG A 222 -6.66 15.77 -7.59
N LEU A 223 -7.29 16.62 -8.41
CA LEU A 223 -6.61 17.69 -9.14
C LEU A 223 -5.84 18.65 -8.20
N ALA A 224 -6.34 18.84 -6.98
CA ALA A 224 -5.63 19.59 -5.94
C ALA A 224 -4.25 18.97 -5.54
N GLN A 225 -3.97 17.74 -5.96
CA GLN A 225 -2.69 17.05 -5.70
C GLN A 225 -1.65 17.28 -6.82
N LEU A 226 -2.04 17.81 -7.98
CA LEU A 226 -1.14 18.10 -9.12
C LEU A 226 0.10 18.91 -8.72
N PRO A 227 -0.01 20.03 -7.96
CA PRO A 227 1.15 20.81 -7.57
C PRO A 227 2.16 19.99 -6.76
N LYS A 228 1.70 19.02 -5.97
CA LYS A 228 2.58 18.14 -5.18
C LYS A 228 3.32 17.13 -6.06
N ILE A 229 2.66 16.61 -7.10
CA ILE A 229 3.31 15.71 -8.07
C ILE A 229 4.36 16.47 -8.87
N VAL A 230 4.05 17.68 -9.33
CA VAL A 230 5.01 18.54 -10.02
C VAL A 230 6.19 18.88 -9.10
N SER A 231 5.92 19.24 -7.84
CA SER A 231 6.95 19.49 -6.83
C SER A 231 7.84 18.26 -6.62
N PHE A 232 7.26 17.05 -6.54
CA PHE A 232 8.03 15.82 -6.45
C PHE A 232 9.00 15.66 -7.63
N LEU A 233 8.49 15.79 -8.86
CA LEU A 233 9.30 15.63 -10.07
C LEU A 233 10.42 16.67 -10.16
N TRP A 234 10.17 17.90 -9.73
CA TRP A 234 11.15 18.98 -9.75
C TRP A 234 12.30 18.78 -8.75
N HIS A 235 12.05 18.15 -7.62
CA HIS A 235 13.02 17.97 -6.55
C HIS A 235 13.77 16.62 -6.61
N VAL A 236 13.57 15.81 -7.65
CA VAL A 236 14.35 14.57 -7.81
C VAL A 236 15.81 14.94 -8.08
N PRO A 237 16.76 14.54 -7.20
CA PRO A 237 18.17 14.84 -7.41
C PRO A 237 18.69 14.15 -8.67
N GLN A 238 19.59 14.85 -9.38
CA GLN A 238 20.30 14.24 -10.49
C GLN A 238 21.32 13.22 -9.97
N LYS A 239 21.68 12.26 -10.82
CA LYS A 239 22.61 11.17 -10.48
C LYS A 239 23.91 11.65 -9.83
N GLU A 240 24.45 12.76 -10.29
CA GLU A 240 25.69 13.36 -9.76
C GLU A 240 25.50 13.92 -8.35
N GLU A 241 24.40 14.64 -8.12
CA GLU A 241 24.05 15.20 -6.81
C GLU A 241 23.77 14.08 -5.80
N PHE A 242 23.09 13.02 -6.24
CA PHE A 242 22.79 11.87 -5.38
C PHE A 242 24.06 11.15 -4.93
N ARG A 243 25.03 10.94 -5.83
CA ARG A 243 26.33 10.31 -5.51
C ARG A 243 27.15 11.17 -4.56
N ALA A 244 27.10 12.50 -4.70
CA ALA A 244 27.81 13.42 -3.80
C ALA A 244 27.24 13.38 -2.37
N GLN A 245 25.93 13.13 -2.23
CA GLN A 245 25.26 13.03 -0.91
C GLN A 245 25.36 11.64 -0.27
N ASN A 246 25.66 10.59 -1.05
CA ASN A 246 25.79 9.19 -0.60
C ASN A 246 27.07 8.59 -1.21
N PRO A 247 28.27 9.01 -0.74
CA PRO A 247 29.50 8.37 -1.15
C PRO A 247 29.51 6.91 -0.74
N LEU A 248 29.97 6.03 -1.65
CA LEU A 248 30.09 4.56 -1.45
C LEU A 248 31.05 4.26 -0.31
#